data_0b10db01bcafbf3602a90511b01f6fe9
#
_entry.id   0b10db01bcafbf3602a90511b01f6fe9
#
_cell.length_a   1.000
_cell.length_b   1.000
_cell.length_c   1.000
_cell.angle_alpha   90.00
_cell.angle_beta   90.00
_cell.angle_gamma   90.00
#
_symmetry.space_group_name_H-M   'P 1'
#
loop_
_entity.id
_entity.type
_entity.pdbx_description
1 polymer ?
#
loop_
_entity_poly.entity_id
_entity_poly.type
_entity_poly.pdbx_seq_one_letter_code
_entity_poly.pdbx_strand_id
1 'polypeptide(L)'
;VSTESKTKHRTRVSTAKGAPKADRILAIDIGGTGLKAAVLAEDGEMKSERVRVPTPRPATPDAVVDTLMTLIEPIIAEPPTHLSIGFPGVVRDNVVLTAPNLGNEYWYRVPLADMIAARLGGVPARMINDAEMQGLAAIEGSGIEMVLTLGTGAGTALFRDGELMPHLELAHHPVSKGRTYDEYIGNAAREKAGNKRWNRRVEKTIGILATLANYDKLWIGGGNAAHLKFDLPPNVAVVSNAAGIEGGAKLWHPRSVRETRQLPHFNQREGALS
;
A
#
# COMPACT_ATOMS: atom_id res chain seq x y z
N VAL A 1 40.20 54.54 46.34
CA VAL A 1 40.39 53.11 46.05
C VAL A 1 39.26 52.73 45.14
N SER A 2 39.53 52.69 43.79
CA SER A 2 38.59 52.31 42.74
C SER A 2 38.73 50.80 42.45
N THR A 3 37.65 50.10 42.51
CA THR A 3 37.57 48.69 42.08
C THR A 3 36.84 48.58 40.72
N GLU A 4 37.59 48.33 39.65
CA GLU A 4 37.07 48.03 38.34
C GLU A 4 36.47 46.61 38.28
N SER A 5 35.18 46.50 37.92
CA SER A 5 34.51 45.26 37.66
C SER A 5 34.70 44.85 36.18
N LYS A 6 35.44 43.77 35.90
CA LYS A 6 35.61 43.19 34.59
C LYS A 6 34.39 42.32 34.21
N THR A 7 33.52 42.85 33.36
CA THR A 7 32.42 42.09 32.76
C THR A 7 32.96 41.16 31.66
N LYS A 8 32.87 39.82 31.90
CA LYS A 8 33.18 38.80 30.89
C LYS A 8 32.03 38.68 29.90
N HIS A 9 32.23 39.10 28.68
CA HIS A 9 31.33 38.80 27.56
C HIS A 9 31.42 37.29 27.26
N ARG A 10 30.31 36.57 27.53
CA ARG A 10 30.11 35.18 27.08
C ARG A 10 29.53 35.23 25.66
N THR A 11 30.36 34.96 24.67
CA THR A 11 29.93 34.74 23.29
C THR A 11 29.00 33.49 23.24
N ARG A 12 27.72 33.72 22.99
CA ARG A 12 26.76 32.67 22.74
C ARG A 12 27.04 32.11 21.33
N VAL A 13 27.63 30.91 21.26
CA VAL A 13 27.71 30.16 20.01
C VAL A 13 26.28 29.71 19.70
N SER A 14 25.68 30.36 18.72
CA SER A 14 24.40 29.95 18.12
C SER A 14 24.67 28.72 17.26
N THR A 15 24.35 27.54 17.76
CA THR A 15 24.22 26.35 16.89
C THR A 15 22.99 26.56 16.03
N ALA A 16 23.21 26.98 14.80
CA ALA A 16 22.18 27.00 13.76
C ALA A 16 21.68 25.53 13.62
N LYS A 17 20.48 25.24 14.15
CA LYS A 17 19.73 24.04 13.77
C LYS A 17 19.49 24.15 12.26
N GLY A 18 20.14 23.26 11.50
CA GLY A 18 19.86 23.12 10.06
C GLY A 18 18.34 22.98 9.85
N ALA A 19 17.83 23.58 8.80
CA ALA A 19 16.43 23.39 8.41
C ALA A 19 16.11 21.89 8.38
N PRO A 20 14.91 21.48 8.82
CA PRO A 20 14.53 20.06 8.77
C PRO A 20 14.70 19.59 7.31
N LYS A 21 15.43 18.50 7.13
CA LYS A 21 15.60 17.88 5.81
C LYS A 21 14.21 17.48 5.31
N ALA A 22 13.83 17.92 4.13
CA ALA A 22 12.56 17.55 3.52
C ALA A 22 12.44 16.01 3.48
N ASP A 23 11.26 15.49 3.80
CA ASP A 23 11.01 14.06 3.79
C ASP A 23 11.17 13.50 2.37
N ARG A 24 11.86 12.39 2.27
CA ARG A 24 12.04 11.58 1.06
C ARG A 24 11.49 10.20 1.34
N ILE A 25 10.31 9.95 0.84
CA ILE A 25 9.61 8.70 1.07
C ILE A 25 9.88 7.79 -0.12
N LEU A 26 10.61 6.70 0.10
CA LEU A 26 10.73 5.65 -0.91
C LEU A 26 9.43 4.82 -0.89
N ALA A 27 8.64 4.94 -1.94
CA ALA A 27 7.43 4.16 -2.11
C ALA A 27 7.69 2.99 -3.05
N ILE A 28 7.35 1.78 -2.61
CA ILE A 28 7.50 0.52 -3.32
C ILE A 28 6.12 -0.12 -3.49
N ASP A 29 5.79 -0.54 -4.72
CA ASP A 29 4.60 -1.32 -5.06
C ASP A 29 5.05 -2.69 -5.56
N ILE A 30 4.86 -3.73 -4.74
CA ILE A 30 5.17 -5.11 -5.05
C ILE A 30 3.93 -5.73 -5.69
N GLY A 31 4.05 -6.17 -6.93
CA GLY A 31 2.96 -6.85 -7.63
C GLY A 31 3.35 -8.27 -8.05
N GLY A 32 2.36 -9.11 -8.31
CA GLY A 32 2.59 -10.48 -8.80
C GLY A 32 3.33 -10.55 -10.15
N THR A 33 3.33 -9.48 -10.94
CA THR A 33 3.96 -9.43 -12.28
C THR A 33 5.05 -8.37 -12.42
N GLY A 34 5.21 -7.48 -11.45
CA GLY A 34 6.21 -6.41 -11.52
C GLY A 34 6.36 -5.69 -10.19
N LEU A 35 7.59 -5.26 -9.94
CA LEU A 35 7.99 -4.42 -8.83
C LEU A 35 8.12 -2.99 -9.36
N LYS A 36 7.65 -2.01 -8.61
CA LYS A 36 7.73 -0.60 -8.97
C LYS A 36 8.23 0.20 -7.77
N ALA A 37 8.92 1.30 -8.04
CA ALA A 37 9.35 2.21 -6.99
C ALA A 37 9.43 3.65 -7.51
N ALA A 38 9.28 4.61 -6.59
CA ALA A 38 9.56 6.02 -6.80
C ALA A 38 9.92 6.68 -5.46
N VAL A 39 10.63 7.79 -5.51
CA VAL A 39 10.85 8.68 -4.37
C VAL A 39 9.78 9.76 -4.39
N LEU A 40 9.10 9.96 -3.25
CA LEU A 40 8.04 10.95 -3.06
C LEU A 40 8.47 12.00 -2.04
N ALA A 41 7.92 13.21 -2.17
CA ALA A 41 7.84 14.17 -1.09
C ALA A 41 6.70 13.82 -0.12
N GLU A 42 6.62 14.53 1.01
CA GLU A 42 5.57 14.36 2.03
C GLU A 42 4.15 14.58 1.47
N ASP A 43 3.99 15.51 0.53
CA ASP A 43 2.72 15.79 -0.14
C ASP A 43 2.33 14.80 -1.24
N GLY A 44 3.19 13.80 -1.51
CA GLY A 44 2.99 12.78 -2.54
C GLY A 44 3.53 13.14 -3.92
N GLU A 45 4.13 14.33 -4.10
CA GLU A 45 4.78 14.71 -5.35
C GLU A 45 5.95 13.75 -5.66
N MET A 46 6.00 13.23 -6.89
CA MET A 46 7.12 12.39 -7.31
C MET A 46 8.41 13.21 -7.45
N LYS A 47 9.45 12.81 -6.73
CA LYS A 47 10.80 13.42 -6.78
C LYS A 47 11.77 12.63 -7.64
N SER A 48 11.37 11.45 -8.11
CA SER A 48 12.11 10.64 -9.08
C SER A 48 11.19 10.14 -10.18
N GLU A 49 11.77 9.60 -11.24
CA GLU A 49 11.01 8.76 -12.18
C GLU A 49 10.47 7.51 -11.46
N ARG A 50 9.33 7.03 -11.93
CA ARG A 50 8.80 5.73 -11.50
C ARG A 50 9.53 4.63 -12.27
N VAL A 51 10.30 3.83 -11.55
CA VAL A 51 11.01 2.67 -12.12
C VAL A 51 10.20 1.39 -11.98
N ARG A 52 10.41 0.44 -12.88
CA ARG A 52 9.73 -0.85 -12.88
C ARG A 52 10.63 -1.97 -13.40
N VAL A 53 10.47 -3.17 -12.81
CA VAL A 53 11.09 -4.42 -13.28
C VAL A 53 10.08 -5.57 -13.13
N PRO A 54 10.17 -6.64 -13.92
CA PRO A 54 9.39 -7.86 -13.69
C PRO A 54 9.67 -8.45 -12.29
N THR A 55 8.65 -9.00 -11.66
CA THR A 55 8.80 -9.77 -10.41
C THR A 55 9.64 -11.01 -10.68
N PRO A 56 10.70 -11.28 -9.89
CA PRO A 56 11.57 -12.45 -10.09
C PRO A 56 10.80 -13.76 -9.96
N ARG A 57 11.30 -14.81 -10.60
CA ARG A 57 10.74 -16.16 -10.51
C ARG A 57 11.84 -17.18 -10.22
N PRO A 58 11.75 -17.94 -9.12
CA PRO A 58 10.72 -17.88 -8.08
C PRO A 58 10.75 -16.55 -7.31
N ALA A 59 9.59 -16.10 -6.84
CA ALA A 59 9.47 -14.86 -6.08
C ALA A 59 9.69 -15.11 -4.58
N THR A 60 10.89 -15.56 -4.23
CA THR A 60 11.29 -15.71 -2.82
C THR A 60 11.54 -14.33 -2.19
N PRO A 61 11.42 -14.18 -0.86
CA PRO A 61 11.70 -12.92 -0.18
C PRO A 61 13.06 -12.32 -0.53
N ASP A 62 14.14 -13.12 -0.48
CA ASP A 62 15.48 -12.64 -0.80
C ASP A 62 15.61 -12.20 -2.26
N ALA A 63 15.07 -12.97 -3.21
CA ALA A 63 15.09 -12.62 -4.63
C ALA A 63 14.32 -11.31 -4.91
N VAL A 64 13.20 -11.09 -4.22
CA VAL A 64 12.43 -9.84 -4.32
C VAL A 64 13.21 -8.68 -3.73
N VAL A 65 13.80 -8.83 -2.53
CA VAL A 65 14.62 -7.79 -1.90
C VAL A 65 15.82 -7.43 -2.76
N ASP A 66 16.59 -8.40 -3.28
CA ASP A 66 17.75 -8.13 -4.12
C ASP A 66 17.38 -7.44 -5.44
N THR A 67 16.26 -7.87 -6.05
CA THR A 67 15.72 -7.21 -7.25
C THR A 67 15.28 -5.77 -6.95
N LEU A 68 14.66 -5.52 -5.80
CA LEU A 68 14.30 -4.18 -5.36
C LEU A 68 15.53 -3.30 -5.12
N MET A 69 16.58 -3.80 -4.48
CA MET A 69 17.80 -3.02 -4.25
C MET A 69 18.41 -2.57 -5.59
N THR A 70 18.50 -3.46 -6.57
CA THR A 70 18.97 -3.10 -7.92
C THR A 70 18.05 -2.09 -8.61
N LEU A 71 16.72 -2.25 -8.46
CA LEU A 71 15.73 -1.37 -9.09
C LEU A 71 15.80 0.06 -8.55
N ILE A 72 16.00 0.24 -7.25
CA ILE A 72 15.94 1.56 -6.59
C ILE A 72 17.27 2.30 -6.61
N GLU A 73 18.41 1.61 -6.84
CA GLU A 73 19.74 2.22 -6.86
C GLU A 73 19.81 3.49 -7.71
N PRO A 74 19.30 3.52 -8.97
CA PRO A 74 19.42 4.70 -9.82
C PRO A 74 18.54 5.88 -9.41
N ILE A 75 17.51 5.68 -8.56
CA ILE A 75 16.57 6.74 -8.15
C ILE A 75 16.83 7.26 -6.74
N ILE A 76 17.73 6.63 -5.98
CA ILE A 76 18.11 7.05 -4.63
C ILE A 76 19.40 7.85 -4.68
N ALA A 77 19.30 9.15 -4.97
CA ALA A 77 20.45 10.05 -4.91
C ALA A 77 20.92 10.33 -3.47
N GLU A 78 19.99 10.35 -2.53
CA GLU A 78 20.22 10.46 -1.09
C GLU A 78 19.38 9.39 -0.35
N PRO A 79 19.83 8.90 0.81
CA PRO A 79 19.06 7.93 1.61
C PRO A 79 17.63 8.40 1.87
N PRO A 80 16.61 7.55 1.70
CA PRO A 80 15.25 7.89 2.04
C PRO A 80 15.11 8.14 3.55
N THR A 81 14.14 8.97 3.95
CA THR A 81 13.81 9.20 5.35
C THR A 81 12.77 8.20 5.85
N HIS A 82 11.95 7.71 4.94
CA HIS A 82 10.86 6.76 5.21
C HIS A 82 10.72 5.75 4.06
N LEU A 83 10.21 4.57 4.37
CA LEU A 83 9.94 3.49 3.43
C LEU A 83 8.47 3.08 3.49
N SER A 84 7.75 3.19 2.38
CA SER A 84 6.36 2.74 2.22
C SER A 84 6.30 1.56 1.27
N ILE A 85 5.62 0.49 1.66
CA ILE A 85 5.53 -0.74 0.86
C ILE A 85 4.06 -1.14 0.69
N GLY A 86 3.61 -1.25 -0.57
CA GLY A 86 2.38 -1.94 -0.95
C GLY A 86 2.70 -3.39 -1.32
N PHE A 87 2.00 -4.35 -0.72
CA PHE A 87 2.25 -5.77 -0.87
C PHE A 87 1.00 -6.53 -1.34
N PRO A 88 1.09 -7.47 -2.30
CA PRO A 88 -0.07 -8.16 -2.87
C PRO A 88 -0.52 -9.36 -2.02
N GLY A 89 -0.97 -9.11 -0.81
CA GLY A 89 -1.42 -10.10 0.16
C GLY A 89 -1.77 -9.49 1.50
N VAL A 90 -2.09 -10.34 2.46
CA VAL A 90 -2.41 -9.90 3.82
C VAL A 90 -1.13 -9.53 4.56
N VAL A 91 -1.11 -8.30 5.06
CA VAL A 91 -0.02 -7.75 5.88
C VAL A 91 -0.57 -7.39 7.26
N ARG A 92 0.20 -7.68 8.30
CA ARG A 92 -0.09 -7.25 9.67
C ARG A 92 1.20 -6.91 10.39
N ASP A 93 1.25 -5.72 10.99
CA ASP A 93 2.42 -5.24 11.75
C ASP A 93 3.74 -5.39 10.97
N ASN A 94 3.75 -4.95 9.70
CA ASN A 94 4.88 -5.06 8.76
C ASN A 94 5.32 -6.50 8.42
N VAL A 95 4.52 -7.51 8.78
CA VAL A 95 4.78 -8.93 8.51
C VAL A 95 3.80 -9.46 7.47
N VAL A 96 4.29 -10.19 6.49
CA VAL A 96 3.47 -10.85 5.48
C VAL A 96 2.81 -12.10 6.07
N LEU A 97 1.50 -12.24 5.89
CA LEU A 97 0.75 -13.43 6.30
C LEU A 97 0.37 -14.31 5.11
N THR A 98 0.04 -13.70 3.95
CA THR A 98 -0.25 -14.43 2.72
C THR A 98 0.35 -13.72 1.52
N ALA A 99 0.67 -14.45 0.46
CA ALA A 99 1.18 -13.92 -0.80
C ALA A 99 0.74 -14.80 -1.99
N PRO A 100 -0.56 -14.87 -2.31
CA PRO A 100 -1.10 -15.85 -3.25
C PRO A 100 -0.49 -15.74 -4.64
N ASN A 101 -0.11 -14.53 -5.06
CA ASN A 101 0.47 -14.25 -6.38
C ASN A 101 2.00 -14.38 -6.44
N LEU A 102 2.66 -14.64 -5.29
CA LEU A 102 4.13 -14.75 -5.18
C LEU A 102 4.58 -16.13 -4.70
N GLY A 103 3.65 -17.01 -4.26
CA GLY A 103 3.90 -18.32 -3.67
C GLY A 103 3.84 -18.25 -2.15
N ASN A 104 2.68 -18.62 -1.57
CA ASN A 104 2.42 -18.54 -0.13
C ASN A 104 3.46 -19.29 0.72
N GLU A 105 4.04 -20.36 0.19
CA GLU A 105 5.03 -21.21 0.86
C GLU A 105 6.31 -20.46 1.26
N TYR A 106 6.64 -19.37 0.56
CA TYR A 106 7.85 -18.58 0.84
C TYR A 106 7.60 -17.41 1.79
N TRP A 107 6.34 -16.98 1.97
CA TRP A 107 6.04 -15.66 2.51
C TRP A 107 5.42 -15.64 3.90
N TYR A 108 4.99 -16.79 4.42
CA TYR A 108 4.32 -16.81 5.72
C TYR A 108 5.25 -16.32 6.84
N ARG A 109 4.82 -15.26 7.53
CA ARG A 109 5.52 -14.58 8.63
C ARG A 109 6.86 -13.95 8.25
N VAL A 110 7.03 -13.57 6.99
CA VAL A 110 8.23 -12.83 6.54
C VAL A 110 8.16 -11.37 6.97
N PRO A 111 9.16 -10.85 7.72
CA PRO A 111 9.24 -9.45 8.12
C PRO A 111 9.84 -8.59 6.99
N LEU A 112 9.16 -8.55 5.84
CA LEU A 112 9.69 -7.96 4.62
C LEU A 112 10.06 -6.49 4.77
N ALA A 113 9.26 -5.72 5.51
CA ALA A 113 9.55 -4.31 5.74
C ALA A 113 10.90 -4.11 6.43
N ASP A 114 11.19 -4.93 7.45
CA ASP A 114 12.47 -4.88 8.17
C ASP A 114 13.64 -5.34 7.30
N MET A 115 13.42 -6.35 6.45
CA MET A 115 14.45 -6.84 5.52
C MET A 115 14.87 -5.72 4.53
N ILE A 116 13.91 -5.01 3.95
CA ILE A 116 14.18 -3.90 3.03
C ILE A 116 14.79 -2.71 3.79
N ALA A 117 14.23 -2.34 4.95
CA ALA A 117 14.73 -1.26 5.78
C ALA A 117 16.18 -1.46 6.20
N ALA A 118 16.56 -2.68 6.58
CA ALA A 118 17.93 -3.03 6.95
C ALA A 118 18.94 -2.77 5.81
N ARG A 119 18.54 -3.04 4.55
CA ARG A 119 19.37 -2.78 3.35
C ARG A 119 19.50 -1.27 3.06
N LEU A 120 18.61 -0.44 3.62
CA LEU A 120 18.56 1.01 3.47
C LEU A 120 19.08 1.78 4.71
N GLY A 121 19.81 1.09 5.59
CA GLY A 121 20.38 1.71 6.79
C GLY A 121 19.43 1.83 7.97
N GLY A 122 18.36 1.03 8.01
CA GLY A 122 17.41 0.98 9.13
C GLY A 122 16.38 2.10 9.13
N VAL A 123 15.98 2.60 7.96
CA VAL A 123 14.96 3.65 7.85
C VAL A 123 13.60 3.17 8.39
N PRO A 124 12.79 4.06 9.00
CA PRO A 124 11.42 3.73 9.38
C PRO A 124 10.64 3.18 8.19
N ALA A 125 9.99 2.02 8.38
CA ALA A 125 9.25 1.34 7.33
C ALA A 125 7.80 1.06 7.73
N ARG A 126 6.88 1.22 6.78
CA ARG A 126 5.48 0.82 6.89
C ARG A 126 5.07 0.01 5.67
N MET A 127 4.39 -1.11 5.91
CA MET A 127 3.90 -1.99 4.86
C MET A 127 2.42 -2.29 5.06
N ILE A 128 1.65 -2.15 3.99
CA ILE A 128 0.21 -2.46 3.93
C ILE A 128 -0.10 -3.23 2.64
N ASN A 129 -1.34 -3.68 2.49
CA ASN A 129 -1.78 -4.27 1.24
C ASN A 129 -1.72 -3.25 0.07
N ASP A 130 -1.51 -3.73 -1.16
CA ASP A 130 -1.37 -2.90 -2.36
C ASP A 130 -2.65 -2.10 -2.69
N ALA A 131 -3.84 -2.69 -2.50
CA ALA A 131 -5.11 -2.00 -2.66
C ALA A 131 -5.34 -0.95 -1.57
N GLU A 132 -4.87 -1.20 -0.34
CA GLU A 132 -4.91 -0.23 0.76
C GLU A 132 -4.04 0.98 0.45
N MET A 133 -2.81 0.75 -0.04
CA MET A 133 -1.91 1.85 -0.42
C MET A 133 -2.47 2.66 -1.59
N GLN A 134 -3.03 2.01 -2.61
CA GLN A 134 -3.73 2.69 -3.69
C GLN A 134 -4.94 3.49 -3.17
N GLY A 135 -5.65 2.95 -2.20
CA GLY A 135 -6.79 3.59 -1.56
C GLY A 135 -6.44 4.90 -0.88
N LEU A 136 -5.34 4.93 -0.13
CA LEU A 136 -4.87 6.16 0.54
C LEU A 136 -4.70 7.34 -0.43
N ALA A 137 -4.28 7.09 -1.68
CA ALA A 137 -4.19 8.15 -2.68
C ALA A 137 -5.56 8.60 -3.21
N ALA A 138 -6.53 7.69 -3.24
CA ALA A 138 -7.82 7.88 -3.91
C ALA A 138 -8.87 8.55 -3.02
N ILE A 139 -8.89 8.23 -1.70
CA ILE A 139 -9.95 8.65 -0.79
C ILE A 139 -9.99 10.16 -0.55
N GLU A 140 -11.19 10.66 -0.29
CA GLU A 140 -11.47 12.05 0.10
C GLU A 140 -11.36 12.26 1.62
N GLY A 141 -11.45 11.18 2.40
CA GLY A 141 -11.31 11.19 3.86
C GLY A 141 -12.59 11.55 4.61
N SER A 142 -13.75 11.23 4.06
CA SER A 142 -15.05 11.51 4.67
C SER A 142 -16.00 10.31 4.54
N GLY A 143 -16.63 9.93 5.65
CA GLY A 143 -17.57 8.81 5.69
C GLY A 143 -16.89 7.46 5.49
N ILE A 144 -17.64 6.50 4.95
CA ILE A 144 -17.15 5.16 4.61
C ILE A 144 -16.79 5.12 3.13
N GLU A 145 -15.49 5.01 2.85
CA GLU A 145 -14.97 4.92 1.49
C GLU A 145 -14.38 3.53 1.23
N MET A 146 -14.75 2.93 0.13
CA MET A 146 -14.24 1.63 -0.28
C MET A 146 -13.41 1.74 -1.54
N VAL A 147 -12.39 0.92 -1.67
CA VAL A 147 -11.59 0.79 -2.89
C VAL A 147 -11.75 -0.62 -3.43
N LEU A 148 -11.90 -0.74 -4.75
CA LEU A 148 -11.87 -1.99 -5.49
C LEU A 148 -10.80 -1.87 -6.57
N THR A 149 -9.75 -2.67 -6.52
CA THR A 149 -8.75 -2.72 -7.57
C THR A 149 -9.05 -3.84 -8.55
N LEU A 150 -9.10 -3.51 -9.84
CA LEU A 150 -9.29 -4.46 -10.95
C LEU A 150 -7.96 -4.68 -11.66
N GLY A 151 -7.22 -5.68 -11.21
CA GLY A 151 -5.89 -6.05 -11.70
C GLY A 151 -5.79 -7.51 -12.07
N THR A 152 -4.69 -8.17 -11.72
CA THR A 152 -4.52 -9.63 -11.79
C THR A 152 -5.66 -10.30 -11.04
N GLY A 153 -5.95 -9.81 -9.83
CA GLY A 153 -7.08 -10.17 -9.00
C GLY A 153 -8.02 -8.97 -8.76
N ALA A 154 -8.74 -9.00 -7.63
CA ALA A 154 -9.70 -8.01 -7.16
C ALA A 154 -9.38 -7.62 -5.71
N GLY A 155 -8.42 -6.71 -5.52
CA GLY A 155 -8.09 -6.21 -4.19
C GLY A 155 -9.14 -5.24 -3.65
N THR A 156 -9.27 -5.17 -2.33
CA THR A 156 -10.21 -4.26 -1.66
C THR A 156 -9.55 -3.56 -0.48
N ALA A 157 -9.99 -2.34 -0.20
CA ALA A 157 -9.65 -1.61 1.00
C ALA A 157 -10.88 -0.85 1.50
N LEU A 158 -10.96 -0.64 2.81
CA LEU A 158 -12.06 0.08 3.45
C LEU A 158 -11.48 1.16 4.36
N PHE A 159 -12.07 2.34 4.29
CA PHE A 159 -11.66 3.51 5.07
C PHE A 159 -12.87 4.11 5.77
N ARG A 160 -12.65 4.73 6.91
CA ARG A 160 -13.63 5.54 7.61
C ARG A 160 -13.01 6.86 8.03
N ASP A 161 -13.58 7.95 7.54
CA ASP A 161 -13.11 9.31 7.82
C ASP A 161 -11.60 9.50 7.57
N GLY A 162 -11.10 8.85 6.49
CA GLY A 162 -9.69 8.86 6.08
C GLY A 162 -8.79 7.86 6.81
N GLU A 163 -9.29 7.14 7.82
CA GLU A 163 -8.54 6.09 8.52
C GLU A 163 -8.75 4.73 7.85
N LEU A 164 -7.64 3.99 7.64
CA LEU A 164 -7.68 2.63 7.13
C LEU A 164 -8.34 1.69 8.15
N MET A 165 -9.34 0.96 7.69
CA MET A 165 -10.04 -0.07 8.47
C MET A 165 -9.26 -1.39 8.43
N PRO A 166 -9.56 -2.35 9.34
CA PRO A 166 -8.94 -3.68 9.27
C PRO A 166 -9.10 -4.32 7.89
N HIS A 167 -8.03 -4.93 7.39
CA HIS A 167 -8.00 -5.57 6.09
C HIS A 167 -9.07 -6.66 5.96
N LEU A 168 -9.80 -6.62 4.85
CA LEU A 168 -10.76 -7.65 4.44
C LEU A 168 -10.29 -8.30 3.14
N GLU A 169 -9.80 -9.55 3.22
CA GLU A 169 -9.35 -10.31 2.06
C GLU A 169 -10.56 -10.88 1.28
N LEU A 170 -11.23 -10.00 0.54
CA LEU A 170 -12.38 -10.40 -0.27
C LEU A 170 -11.99 -11.11 -1.57
N ALA A 171 -10.75 -10.99 -2.03
CA ALA A 171 -10.28 -11.57 -3.28
C ALA A 171 -10.60 -13.07 -3.38
N HIS A 172 -10.43 -13.79 -2.29
CA HIS A 172 -10.65 -15.24 -2.20
C HIS A 172 -12.02 -15.63 -1.63
N HIS A 173 -12.86 -14.65 -1.27
CA HIS A 173 -14.21 -14.94 -0.79
C HIS A 173 -15.13 -15.32 -1.98
N PRO A 174 -16.02 -16.32 -1.84
CA PRO A 174 -17.00 -16.68 -2.88
C PRO A 174 -17.97 -15.54 -3.19
N VAL A 175 -18.14 -15.21 -4.46
CA VAL A 175 -19.06 -14.15 -4.92
C VAL A 175 -20.20 -14.68 -5.79
N SER A 176 -19.97 -15.70 -6.60
CA SER A 176 -21.02 -16.23 -7.50
C SER A 176 -20.72 -17.66 -7.94
N LYS A 177 -21.63 -18.59 -7.68
CA LYS A 177 -21.52 -20.00 -8.11
C LYS A 177 -20.19 -20.64 -7.71
N GLY A 178 -19.77 -20.45 -6.47
CA GLY A 178 -18.51 -20.96 -5.91
C GLY A 178 -17.22 -20.29 -6.40
N ARG A 179 -17.31 -19.29 -7.29
CA ARG A 179 -16.15 -18.53 -7.75
C ARG A 179 -15.86 -17.41 -6.77
N THR A 180 -14.56 -17.19 -6.51
CA THR A 180 -14.06 -16.05 -5.74
C THR A 180 -14.16 -14.74 -6.53
N TYR A 181 -13.92 -13.60 -5.87
CA TYR A 181 -13.88 -12.30 -6.57
C TYR A 181 -12.79 -12.31 -7.65
N ASP A 182 -11.61 -12.86 -7.39
CA ASP A 182 -10.53 -12.99 -8.37
C ASP A 182 -10.97 -13.79 -9.60
N GLU A 183 -11.58 -14.95 -9.39
CA GLU A 183 -12.08 -15.82 -10.47
C GLU A 183 -13.31 -15.23 -11.21
N TYR A 184 -13.94 -14.21 -10.65
CA TYR A 184 -15.15 -13.62 -11.21
C TYR A 184 -14.87 -12.34 -12.00
N ILE A 185 -14.00 -11.45 -11.47
CA ILE A 185 -13.70 -10.12 -12.04
C ILE A 185 -12.21 -9.82 -12.25
N GLY A 186 -11.28 -10.69 -11.85
CA GLY A 186 -9.85 -10.52 -12.13
C GLY A 186 -9.51 -10.62 -13.61
N ASN A 187 -8.27 -10.35 -14.00
CA ASN A 187 -7.83 -10.28 -15.40
C ASN A 187 -8.09 -11.58 -16.19
N ALA A 188 -7.74 -12.73 -15.62
CA ALA A 188 -7.99 -14.03 -16.27
C ALA A 188 -9.49 -14.26 -16.52
N ALA A 189 -10.35 -13.80 -15.60
CA ALA A 189 -11.80 -13.86 -15.77
C ALA A 189 -12.29 -12.95 -16.91
N ARG A 190 -11.67 -11.76 -17.08
CA ARG A 190 -11.96 -10.82 -18.16
C ARG A 190 -11.58 -11.41 -19.52
N GLU A 191 -10.37 -11.92 -19.64
CA GLU A 191 -9.89 -12.55 -20.89
C GLU A 191 -10.75 -13.74 -21.30
N LYS A 192 -11.08 -14.62 -20.35
CA LYS A 192 -11.93 -15.81 -20.62
C LYS A 192 -13.37 -15.46 -20.97
N ALA A 193 -13.95 -14.44 -20.33
CA ALA A 193 -15.37 -14.10 -20.51
C ALA A 193 -15.64 -13.11 -21.64
N GLY A 194 -14.64 -12.36 -22.05
CA GLY A 194 -14.73 -11.18 -22.90
C GLY A 194 -15.30 -9.96 -22.17
N ASN A 195 -14.95 -8.75 -22.65
CA ASN A 195 -15.25 -7.49 -21.97
C ASN A 195 -16.75 -7.29 -21.67
N LYS A 196 -17.65 -7.63 -22.59
CA LYS A 196 -19.10 -7.44 -22.41
C LYS A 196 -19.65 -8.24 -21.21
N ARG A 197 -19.25 -9.49 -21.07
CA ARG A 197 -19.70 -10.35 -19.97
C ARG A 197 -18.99 -9.98 -18.67
N TRP A 198 -17.73 -9.62 -18.75
CA TRP A 198 -16.95 -9.19 -17.61
C TRP A 198 -17.51 -7.89 -17.01
N ASN A 199 -17.88 -6.88 -17.82
CA ASN A 199 -18.51 -5.65 -17.34
C ASN A 199 -19.78 -5.93 -16.54
N ARG A 200 -20.67 -6.81 -17.00
CA ARG A 200 -21.86 -7.22 -16.22
C ARG A 200 -21.52 -7.88 -14.88
N ARG A 201 -20.37 -8.56 -14.81
CA ARG A 201 -19.90 -9.14 -13.54
C ARG A 201 -19.38 -8.06 -12.60
N VAL A 202 -18.63 -7.09 -13.10
CA VAL A 202 -18.16 -5.97 -12.29
C VAL A 202 -19.34 -5.14 -11.77
N GLU A 203 -20.29 -4.80 -12.62
CA GLU A 203 -21.51 -4.10 -12.23
C GLU A 203 -22.27 -4.83 -11.11
N LYS A 204 -22.46 -6.14 -11.25
CA LYS A 204 -23.05 -6.98 -10.19
C LYS A 204 -22.21 -6.94 -8.91
N THR A 205 -20.88 -6.97 -9.02
CA THR A 205 -19.97 -6.93 -7.87
C THR A 205 -20.08 -5.60 -7.13
N ILE A 206 -20.18 -4.48 -7.84
CA ILE A 206 -20.41 -3.16 -7.24
C ILE A 206 -21.68 -3.17 -6.38
N GLY A 207 -22.78 -3.74 -6.89
CA GLY A 207 -24.03 -3.87 -6.11
C GLY A 207 -23.89 -4.77 -4.88
N ILE A 208 -23.11 -5.86 -4.97
CA ILE A 208 -22.82 -6.72 -3.82
C ILE A 208 -22.00 -5.95 -2.77
N LEU A 209 -20.96 -5.24 -3.19
CA LEU A 209 -20.11 -4.45 -2.28
C LEU A 209 -20.88 -3.31 -1.63
N ALA A 210 -21.81 -2.67 -2.35
CA ALA A 210 -22.70 -1.65 -1.79
C ALA A 210 -23.53 -2.21 -0.64
N THR A 211 -24.09 -3.41 -0.81
CA THR A 211 -24.88 -4.07 0.27
C THR A 211 -23.99 -4.54 1.42
N LEU A 212 -22.77 -5.02 1.12
CA LEU A 212 -21.85 -5.58 2.12
C LEU A 212 -21.24 -4.50 3.01
N ALA A 213 -20.70 -3.45 2.40
CA ALA A 213 -19.94 -2.41 3.11
C ALA A 213 -20.78 -1.18 3.43
N ASN A 214 -21.93 -1.00 2.75
CA ASN A 214 -22.77 0.20 2.87
C ASN A 214 -21.92 1.49 2.79
N TYR A 215 -21.02 1.55 1.79
CA TYR A 215 -20.09 2.66 1.61
C TYR A 215 -20.82 3.93 1.10
N ASP A 216 -20.32 5.09 1.50
CA ASP A 216 -20.72 6.38 0.95
C ASP A 216 -20.12 6.56 -0.44
N LYS A 217 -18.86 6.09 -0.68
CA LYS A 217 -18.16 6.19 -1.95
C LYS A 217 -17.34 4.94 -2.27
N LEU A 218 -17.33 4.53 -3.55
CA LEU A 218 -16.48 3.46 -4.07
C LEU A 218 -15.51 4.01 -5.10
N TRP A 219 -14.23 3.74 -4.91
CA TRP A 219 -13.16 4.05 -5.84
C TRP A 219 -12.72 2.80 -6.58
N ILE A 220 -12.73 2.84 -7.92
CA ILE A 220 -12.29 1.70 -8.74
C ILE A 220 -10.94 2.03 -9.35
N GLY A 221 -9.94 1.23 -8.99
CA GLY A 221 -8.57 1.33 -9.51
C GLY A 221 -8.14 0.08 -10.28
N GLY A 222 -6.84 0.00 -10.56
CA GLY A 222 -6.23 -1.11 -11.29
C GLY A 222 -6.33 -1.00 -12.81
N GLY A 223 -5.43 -1.72 -13.51
CA GLY A 223 -5.28 -1.61 -14.97
C GLY A 223 -6.53 -1.98 -15.77
N ASN A 224 -7.37 -2.86 -15.24
CA ASN A 224 -8.60 -3.28 -15.91
C ASN A 224 -9.76 -2.26 -15.77
N ALA A 225 -9.65 -1.26 -14.90
CA ALA A 225 -10.66 -0.20 -14.79
C ALA A 225 -10.89 0.55 -16.13
N ALA A 226 -9.85 0.67 -16.96
CA ALA A 226 -9.97 1.25 -18.31
C ALA A 226 -10.90 0.48 -19.26
N HIS A 227 -11.28 -0.76 -18.93
CA HIS A 227 -12.17 -1.60 -19.74
C HIS A 227 -13.64 -1.54 -19.29
N LEU A 228 -13.96 -0.71 -18.29
CA LEU A 228 -15.35 -0.48 -17.89
C LEU A 228 -16.11 0.26 -19.00
N LYS A 229 -17.32 -0.24 -19.31
CA LYS A 229 -18.16 0.26 -20.41
C LYS A 229 -19.65 0.29 -20.03
N PHE A 230 -19.96 0.65 -18.80
CA PHE A 230 -21.32 0.87 -18.30
C PHE A 230 -21.34 2.15 -17.43
N ASP A 231 -22.51 2.71 -17.24
CA ASP A 231 -22.69 3.91 -16.42
C ASP A 231 -22.48 3.56 -14.94
N LEU A 232 -21.51 4.20 -14.32
CA LEU A 232 -21.25 3.99 -12.91
C LEU A 232 -22.30 4.69 -12.04
N PRO A 233 -22.69 4.11 -10.90
CA PRO A 233 -23.50 4.80 -9.91
C PRO A 233 -22.87 6.15 -9.48
N PRO A 234 -23.68 7.14 -9.07
CA PRO A 234 -23.17 8.50 -8.73
C PRO A 234 -22.07 8.53 -7.66
N ASN A 235 -22.08 7.54 -6.76
CA ASN A 235 -21.10 7.38 -5.69
C ASN A 235 -19.96 6.42 -6.03
N VAL A 236 -19.76 6.10 -7.32
CA VAL A 236 -18.67 5.23 -7.80
C VAL A 236 -17.82 5.99 -8.80
N ALA A 237 -16.50 6.01 -8.61
CA ALA A 237 -15.58 6.71 -9.50
C ALA A 237 -14.35 5.85 -9.83
N VAL A 238 -13.75 6.07 -11.01
CA VAL A 238 -12.49 5.44 -11.42
C VAL A 238 -11.32 6.35 -11.04
N VAL A 239 -10.27 5.76 -10.46
CA VAL A 239 -9.04 6.47 -10.09
C VAL A 239 -7.86 6.09 -10.97
N SER A 240 -6.86 6.95 -11.01
CA SER A 240 -5.63 6.75 -11.78
C SER A 240 -4.82 5.55 -11.29
N ASN A 241 -4.15 4.85 -12.21
CA ASN A 241 -3.17 3.81 -11.88
C ASN A 241 -1.88 4.33 -11.22
N ALA A 242 -1.64 5.65 -11.20
CA ALA A 242 -0.53 6.24 -10.47
C ALA A 242 -0.72 6.19 -8.95
N ALA A 243 -1.97 6.14 -8.49
CA ALA A 243 -2.35 6.13 -7.08
C ALA A 243 -1.66 5.04 -6.23
N GLY A 244 -1.27 3.90 -6.82
CA GLY A 244 -0.59 2.81 -6.10
C GLY A 244 0.74 3.21 -5.45
N ILE A 245 1.48 4.15 -6.03
CA ILE A 245 2.74 4.65 -5.45
C ILE A 245 2.50 5.93 -4.64
N GLU A 246 1.67 6.84 -5.15
CA GLU A 246 1.38 8.14 -4.52
C GLU A 246 0.80 7.98 -3.10
N GLY A 247 0.01 6.93 -2.86
CA GLY A 247 -0.51 6.58 -1.54
C GLY A 247 0.56 6.31 -0.49
N GLY A 248 1.78 5.97 -0.92
CA GLY A 248 2.92 5.74 -0.04
C GLY A 248 3.28 6.95 0.82
N ALA A 249 3.11 8.16 0.32
CA ALA A 249 3.34 9.37 1.11
C ALA A 249 2.28 9.49 2.22
N LYS A 250 1.01 9.29 1.88
CA LYS A 250 -0.10 9.40 2.83
C LYS A 250 -0.05 8.37 3.96
N LEU A 251 0.70 7.28 3.79
CA LEU A 251 0.90 6.27 4.83
C LEU A 251 1.57 6.85 6.09
N TRP A 252 2.27 7.98 5.97
CA TRP A 252 2.96 8.65 7.07
C TRP A 252 2.16 9.78 7.72
N HIS A 253 0.99 10.12 7.19
CA HIS A 253 0.10 11.10 7.81
C HIS A 253 -0.52 10.56 9.10
N PRO A 254 -0.68 11.39 10.15
CA PRO A 254 -1.15 10.95 11.46
C PRO A 254 -2.53 10.29 11.51
N ARG A 255 -3.36 10.49 10.44
CA ARG A 255 -4.71 9.94 10.35
C ARG A 255 -4.83 8.67 9.53
N SER A 256 -3.79 8.28 8.79
CA SER A 256 -3.90 7.21 7.80
C SER A 256 -3.81 5.80 8.37
N VAL A 257 -3.09 5.61 9.46
CA VAL A 257 -2.95 4.31 10.13
C VAL A 257 -2.92 4.59 11.63
N ARG A 258 -3.91 4.09 12.36
CA ARG A 258 -3.80 4.04 13.83
C ARG A 258 -2.59 3.16 14.13
N GLU A 259 -1.60 3.71 14.85
CA GLU A 259 -0.61 2.86 15.52
C GLU A 259 -1.40 1.77 16.24
N THR A 260 -1.21 0.54 15.81
CA THR A 260 -1.88 -0.61 16.40
C THR A 260 -1.45 -0.61 17.86
N ARG A 261 -2.35 -0.20 18.77
CA ARG A 261 -2.14 -0.46 20.19
C ARG A 261 -1.85 -1.94 20.27
N GLN A 262 -0.70 -2.29 20.84
CA GLN A 262 -0.33 -3.68 21.09
C GLN A 262 -1.54 -4.36 21.70
N LEU A 263 -2.23 -5.14 20.87
CA LEU A 263 -3.27 -6.03 21.39
C LEU A 263 -2.54 -7.02 22.29
N PRO A 264 -3.04 -7.29 23.51
CA PRO A 264 -2.46 -8.29 24.38
C PRO A 264 -2.36 -9.60 23.59
N HIS A 265 -1.22 -10.25 23.68
CA HIS A 265 -0.92 -11.51 23.00
C HIS A 265 -2.10 -12.45 23.06
N PHE A 266 -2.75 -12.66 21.94
CA PHE A 266 -3.78 -13.68 21.82
C PHE A 266 -3.05 -15.02 21.92
N ASN A 267 -3.19 -15.68 23.05
CA ASN A 267 -2.63 -17.03 23.29
C ASN A 267 -3.19 -17.94 22.20
N GLN A 268 -2.34 -18.36 21.27
CA GLN A 268 -2.68 -19.36 20.27
C GLN A 268 -3.03 -20.66 21.00
N ARG A 269 -4.32 -20.97 21.08
CA ARG A 269 -4.72 -22.36 21.27
C ARG A 269 -4.36 -23.09 19.98
N GLU A 270 -3.30 -23.85 20.00
CA GLU A 270 -3.07 -24.97 19.09
C GLU A 270 -4.29 -25.87 19.20
N GLY A 271 -5.04 -26.01 18.14
CA GLY A 271 -6.24 -26.83 18.13
C GLY A 271 -6.75 -27.05 16.72
N ALA A 272 -6.20 -28.06 16.08
CA ALA A 272 -6.86 -29.01 15.19
C ALA A 272 -8.03 -28.47 14.33
N LEU A 273 -7.76 -28.34 13.05
CA LEU A 273 -8.72 -28.69 12.01
C LEU A 273 -8.23 -29.99 11.37
N SER A 274 -8.78 -31.10 11.85
CA SER A 274 -8.81 -32.39 11.17
C SER A 274 -9.77 -32.33 9.98
#